data_11b1970f1caa0b8c1f352255fac7fc12
#
_entry.id   11b1970f1caa0b8c1f352255fac7fc12
#
_cell.length_a   1.000
_cell.length_b   1.000
_cell.length_c   1.000
_cell.angle_alpha   90.00
_cell.angle_beta   90.00
_cell.angle_gamma   90.00
#
_symmetry.space_group_name_H-M   'P 1'
#
loop_
_entity.id
_entity.type
_entity.pdbx_description
1 polymer ?
#
loop_
_entity_poly.entity_id
_entity_poly.type
_entity_poly.pdbx_seq_one_letter_code
_entity_poly.pdbx_strand_id
1 'polypeptide(L)'
;SPEASHKKKKRTEGEKITHMNKSLKIVYSIILVLLISIPVLDNGILFPQNSNWISSADIPPSIANGGTGFRIKTDDWINALDWISANTSSKSVIASWWDYGYWITTLGNRTSLADNATINQTRIATIAKMFMDQTDNGIKIAKDLKSDYIVVYIVGQRFTGMNGSALYVLGNGGDESKKQWFIRIGGFDENKYLEQDGFTPTQFFWNSTLLGQLIPFTPVSYILNGAPSSQYQPGATAIYSKDVKYPENGNAEQPLKLVYSSASFKSDRPGLFFAVLIYQVNHNYIPKTTSDPYHEVIDKEKFSLNTTSPSINMKSNNESKLAVIDTTQGPITIEFFPEIAPMHVSNFEKLANSGFYNGTVFHRIIKGFVIQGGDPNTKNMTDKAAWGTGGPGYNIKAEFSNIPHDRGIVSMARSSDPNSAGSQFFIVLNDSRFLDNQYTVFGRVVNGMDVVDKIAALPTIQNDQPQDPNLAKILSIKVVDRNSTALKN
;
A
#
# COMPACT_ATOMS: atom_id res chain seq x y z
N SER A 1 -31.53 -8.82 -82.54
CA SER A 1 -31.45 -8.16 -81.22
C SER A 1 -32.51 -8.70 -80.25
N PRO A 2 -32.28 -9.06 -79.03
CA PRO A 2 -31.90 -8.13 -78.00
C PRO A 2 -30.81 -8.63 -77.08
N GLU A 3 -30.20 -7.66 -76.41
CA GLU A 3 -29.17 -7.76 -75.38
C GLU A 3 -29.58 -8.51 -74.14
N ALA A 4 -28.68 -9.39 -73.62
CA ALA A 4 -28.78 -9.97 -72.31
C ALA A 4 -27.74 -9.31 -71.40
N SER A 5 -28.23 -8.50 -70.50
CA SER A 5 -27.42 -7.79 -69.50
C SER A 5 -26.87 -8.75 -68.44
N HIS A 6 -25.55 -8.83 -68.38
CA HIS A 6 -24.85 -9.52 -67.24
C HIS A 6 -24.78 -8.60 -65.99
N LYS A 7 -25.62 -8.84 -65.00
CA LYS A 7 -25.42 -8.32 -63.63
C LYS A 7 -24.37 -9.14 -62.91
N LYS A 8 -23.12 -8.65 -62.86
CA LYS A 8 -22.10 -9.12 -61.95
C LYS A 8 -22.44 -8.64 -60.51
N LYS A 9 -22.86 -9.58 -59.65
CA LYS A 9 -23.01 -9.36 -58.23
C LYS A 9 -21.62 -9.23 -57.61
N LYS A 10 -21.25 -8.04 -57.11
CA LYS A 10 -20.08 -7.84 -56.25
C LYS A 10 -20.34 -8.58 -54.91
N ARG A 11 -19.61 -9.66 -54.65
CA ARG A 11 -19.52 -10.29 -53.35
C ARG A 11 -18.65 -9.41 -52.46
N THR A 12 -19.17 -8.92 -51.36
CA THR A 12 -18.44 -8.21 -50.33
C THR A 12 -17.56 -9.18 -49.54
N GLU A 13 -16.34 -8.77 -49.19
CA GLU A 13 -15.31 -9.57 -48.49
C GLU A 13 -15.70 -10.08 -47.08
N GLY A 14 -16.90 -9.74 -46.59
CA GLY A 14 -17.43 -10.18 -45.28
C GLY A 14 -17.95 -11.62 -45.23
N GLU A 15 -18.17 -12.29 -46.37
CA GLU A 15 -18.76 -13.65 -46.41
C GLU A 15 -17.75 -14.81 -46.39
N LYS A 16 -16.44 -14.56 -46.32
CA LYS A 16 -15.42 -15.63 -46.36
C LYS A 16 -15.13 -16.33 -45.04
N ILE A 17 -15.73 -15.93 -43.91
CA ILE A 17 -15.44 -16.52 -42.59
C ILE A 17 -16.45 -17.66 -42.20
N THR A 18 -17.47 -17.93 -42.98
CA THR A 18 -18.59 -18.79 -42.54
C THR A 18 -18.56 -20.25 -43.00
N HIS A 19 -17.54 -20.72 -43.68
CA HIS A 19 -17.44 -22.14 -44.07
C HIS A 19 -16.17 -22.82 -43.54
N MET A 20 -16.01 -22.81 -42.21
CA MET A 20 -15.11 -23.77 -41.58
C MET A 20 -15.75 -25.18 -41.66
N ASN A 21 -15.02 -26.13 -42.27
CA ASN A 21 -15.43 -27.51 -42.45
C ASN A 21 -15.94 -28.08 -41.11
N LYS A 22 -17.07 -28.82 -41.11
CA LYS A 22 -17.72 -29.37 -39.91
C LYS A 22 -16.73 -30.14 -39.00
N SER A 23 -15.82 -30.88 -39.63
CA SER A 23 -14.73 -31.60 -38.96
C SER A 23 -13.74 -30.64 -38.25
N LEU A 24 -13.43 -29.50 -38.86
CA LEU A 24 -12.54 -28.50 -38.29
C LEU A 24 -13.17 -27.80 -37.07
N LYS A 25 -14.47 -27.55 -37.12
CA LYS A 25 -15.23 -27.03 -35.94
C LYS A 25 -15.20 -27.99 -34.77
N ILE A 26 -15.36 -29.29 -35.02
CA ILE A 26 -15.31 -30.33 -34.00
C ILE A 26 -13.90 -30.39 -33.37
N VAL A 27 -12.85 -30.38 -34.18
CA VAL A 27 -11.45 -30.38 -33.71
C VAL A 27 -11.18 -29.13 -32.89
N TYR A 28 -11.59 -27.95 -33.34
CA TYR A 28 -11.46 -26.72 -32.56
C TYR A 28 -12.23 -26.76 -31.23
N SER A 29 -13.44 -27.30 -31.22
CA SER A 29 -14.22 -27.46 -29.99
C SER A 29 -13.56 -28.44 -29.01
N ILE A 30 -12.99 -29.53 -29.51
CA ILE A 30 -12.23 -30.49 -28.68
C ILE A 30 -10.99 -29.86 -28.12
N ILE A 31 -10.22 -29.12 -28.93
CA ILE A 31 -9.03 -28.38 -28.47
C ILE A 31 -9.41 -27.34 -27.42
N LEU A 32 -10.48 -26.59 -27.62
CA LEU A 32 -10.95 -25.58 -26.67
C LEU A 32 -11.39 -26.23 -25.34
N VAL A 33 -12.12 -27.35 -25.43
CA VAL A 33 -12.52 -28.12 -24.24
C VAL A 33 -11.30 -28.66 -23.51
N LEU A 34 -10.29 -29.18 -24.22
CA LEU A 34 -9.05 -29.67 -23.63
C LEU A 34 -8.23 -28.52 -23.01
N LEU A 35 -8.11 -27.38 -23.68
CA LEU A 35 -7.43 -26.19 -23.15
C LEU A 35 -8.08 -25.66 -21.86
N ILE A 36 -9.39 -25.80 -21.72
CA ILE A 36 -10.12 -25.40 -20.53
C ILE A 36 -10.08 -26.52 -19.46
N SER A 37 -10.24 -27.79 -19.88
CA SER A 37 -10.39 -28.93 -18.96
C SER A 37 -9.06 -29.37 -18.34
N ILE A 38 -7.96 -29.33 -19.10
CA ILE A 38 -6.63 -29.76 -18.59
C ILE A 38 -6.21 -28.94 -17.39
N PRO A 39 -6.21 -27.58 -17.43
CA PRO A 39 -5.89 -26.77 -16.25
C PRO A 39 -6.87 -26.93 -15.08
N VAL A 40 -8.12 -27.37 -15.36
CA VAL A 40 -9.16 -27.56 -14.34
C VAL A 40 -9.04 -28.93 -13.66
N LEU A 41 -8.69 -29.97 -14.44
CA LEU A 41 -8.68 -31.37 -13.99
C LEU A 41 -7.27 -31.87 -13.62
N ASP A 42 -6.23 -31.08 -13.92
CA ASP A 42 -4.85 -31.47 -13.64
C ASP A 42 -4.53 -31.40 -12.15
N ASN A 43 -4.45 -32.55 -11.53
CA ASN A 43 -4.02 -32.73 -10.14
C ASN A 43 -2.48 -32.83 -10.01
N GLY A 44 -1.72 -32.13 -10.85
CA GLY A 44 -0.25 -32.10 -10.80
C GLY A 44 0.45 -33.15 -11.64
N ILE A 45 -0.28 -33.83 -12.57
CA ILE A 45 0.28 -34.85 -13.46
C ILE A 45 1.04 -34.21 -14.64
N LEU A 46 0.47 -33.18 -15.25
CA LEU A 46 1.07 -32.48 -16.39
C LEU A 46 1.78 -31.19 -15.98
N PHE A 47 1.34 -30.54 -14.92
CA PHE A 47 1.92 -29.32 -14.34
C PHE A 47 2.32 -29.56 -12.88
N PRO A 48 3.51 -30.07 -12.61
CA PRO A 48 3.95 -30.45 -11.25
C PRO A 48 4.11 -29.29 -10.27
N GLN A 49 3.86 -28.07 -10.67
CA GLN A 49 3.85 -26.86 -9.82
C GLN A 49 2.42 -26.35 -9.54
N ASN A 50 1.54 -27.25 -9.09
CA ASN A 50 0.37 -26.90 -8.30
C ASN A 50 -0.47 -25.69 -8.73
N SER A 51 -1.07 -25.71 -9.86
CA SER A 51 -2.20 -24.80 -9.98
C SER A 51 -3.27 -25.37 -10.87
N ASN A 52 -4.12 -26.14 -10.27
CA ASN A 52 -5.51 -26.08 -10.63
C ASN A 52 -5.91 -24.60 -10.54
N TRP A 53 -6.00 -23.93 -11.69
CA TRP A 53 -6.23 -22.48 -11.71
C TRP A 53 -7.64 -22.11 -11.19
N ILE A 54 -8.57 -23.05 -11.07
CA ILE A 54 -9.84 -22.85 -10.37
C ILE A 54 -9.57 -22.65 -8.87
N SER A 55 -8.77 -23.50 -8.24
CA SER A 55 -8.42 -23.33 -6.84
C SER A 55 -7.56 -22.05 -6.59
N SER A 56 -6.90 -21.56 -7.63
CA SER A 56 -6.16 -20.28 -7.59
C SER A 56 -7.06 -19.08 -7.94
N ALA A 57 -8.15 -19.28 -8.66
CA ALA A 57 -9.12 -18.23 -8.96
C ALA A 57 -10.06 -17.97 -7.78
N ASP A 58 -10.40 -19.00 -7.01
CA ASP A 58 -11.22 -18.86 -5.80
C ASP A 58 -10.50 -18.16 -4.65
N ILE A 59 -9.15 -18.19 -4.67
CA ILE A 59 -8.33 -17.60 -3.62
C ILE A 59 -7.34 -16.62 -4.28
N PRO A 60 -7.55 -15.29 -4.17
CA PRO A 60 -6.60 -14.32 -4.68
C PRO A 60 -5.19 -14.61 -4.17
N PRO A 61 -4.14 -14.55 -5.01
CA PRO A 61 -2.76 -14.84 -4.61
C PRO A 61 -2.30 -14.02 -3.40
N SER A 62 -2.80 -12.80 -3.25
CA SER A 62 -2.53 -11.93 -2.10
C SER A 62 -3.06 -12.53 -0.79
N ILE A 63 -4.20 -13.24 -0.81
CA ILE A 63 -4.74 -13.93 0.37
C ILE A 63 -4.01 -15.24 0.58
N ALA A 64 -3.74 -16.00 -0.50
CA ALA A 64 -3.07 -17.28 -0.43
C ALA A 64 -1.64 -17.19 0.16
N ASN A 65 -0.96 -16.08 -0.03
CA ASN A 65 0.35 -15.82 0.59
C ASN A 65 0.27 -14.89 1.83
N GLY A 66 -0.94 -14.66 2.35
CA GLY A 66 -1.16 -13.83 3.53
C GLY A 66 -0.83 -12.35 3.32
N GLY A 67 -0.83 -11.85 2.07
CA GLY A 67 -0.47 -10.46 1.76
C GLY A 67 1.02 -10.15 1.95
N THR A 68 1.86 -11.17 2.11
CA THR A 68 3.32 -11.03 2.24
C THR A 68 4.01 -11.09 0.88
N GLY A 69 5.26 -10.65 0.82
CA GLY A 69 6.12 -10.83 -0.36
C GLY A 69 6.63 -12.28 -0.57
N PHE A 70 6.29 -13.20 0.32
CA PHE A 70 6.72 -14.59 0.21
C PHE A 70 5.88 -15.35 -0.82
N ARG A 71 6.54 -16.21 -1.60
CA ARG A 71 5.88 -17.13 -2.54
C ARG A 71 5.46 -18.43 -1.84
N ILE A 72 4.89 -18.32 -0.64
CA ILE A 72 4.45 -19.45 0.18
C ILE A 72 2.93 -19.37 0.27
N LYS A 73 2.27 -20.48 -0.07
CA LYS A 73 0.83 -20.61 0.12
C LYS A 73 0.54 -20.89 1.60
N THR A 74 -0.42 -20.16 2.18
CA THR A 74 -0.95 -20.40 3.53
C THR A 74 -2.46 -20.30 3.52
N ASP A 75 -3.10 -21.20 4.28
CA ASP A 75 -4.56 -21.20 4.44
C ASP A 75 -5.01 -20.43 5.69
N ASP A 76 -4.07 -19.81 6.42
CA ASP A 76 -4.37 -19.16 7.70
C ASP A 76 -5.41 -18.04 7.57
N TRP A 77 -5.32 -17.19 6.53
CA TRP A 77 -6.31 -16.15 6.27
C TRP A 77 -7.66 -16.73 5.80
N ILE A 78 -7.65 -17.71 4.89
CA ILE A 78 -8.90 -18.32 4.38
C ILE A 78 -9.67 -18.95 5.54
N ASN A 79 -8.99 -19.75 6.36
CA ASN A 79 -9.60 -20.38 7.53
C ASN A 79 -10.12 -19.36 8.55
N ALA A 80 -9.42 -18.21 8.70
CA ALA A 80 -9.87 -17.13 9.58
C ALA A 80 -11.14 -16.45 9.04
N LEU A 81 -11.22 -16.20 7.73
CA LEU A 81 -12.38 -15.60 7.07
C LEU A 81 -13.59 -16.54 7.10
N ASP A 82 -13.39 -17.85 6.88
CA ASP A 82 -14.41 -18.87 7.04
C ASP A 82 -14.92 -18.91 8.48
N TRP A 83 -14.01 -18.85 9.46
CA TRP A 83 -14.38 -18.80 10.87
C TRP A 83 -15.20 -17.54 11.18
N ILE A 84 -14.80 -16.37 10.70
CA ILE A 84 -15.55 -15.12 10.84
C ILE A 84 -16.97 -15.29 10.30
N SER A 85 -17.09 -15.82 9.08
CA SER A 85 -18.38 -16.02 8.42
C SER A 85 -19.28 -16.97 9.19
N ALA A 86 -18.73 -18.04 9.74
CA ALA A 86 -19.50 -19.10 10.42
C ALA A 86 -19.83 -18.80 11.89
N ASN A 87 -18.95 -18.05 12.61
CA ASN A 87 -19.01 -17.95 14.08
C ASN A 87 -19.35 -16.57 14.59
N THR A 88 -19.55 -15.57 13.73
CA THR A 88 -19.93 -14.21 14.16
C THR A 88 -21.31 -13.83 13.62
N SER A 89 -21.97 -12.85 14.23
CA SER A 89 -23.25 -12.35 13.72
C SER A 89 -23.07 -11.68 12.37
N SER A 90 -24.05 -11.80 11.47
CA SER A 90 -24.06 -11.10 10.17
C SER A 90 -23.98 -9.57 10.30
N LYS A 91 -24.31 -9.03 11.48
CA LYS A 91 -24.24 -7.58 11.79
C LYS A 91 -22.93 -7.20 12.48
N SER A 92 -22.06 -8.16 12.75
CA SER A 92 -20.79 -7.87 13.45
C SER A 92 -19.90 -6.92 12.67
N VAL A 93 -19.29 -6.01 13.39
CA VAL A 93 -18.32 -5.03 12.90
C VAL A 93 -16.92 -5.48 13.32
N ILE A 94 -16.01 -5.52 12.37
CA ILE A 94 -14.64 -6.01 12.58
C ILE A 94 -13.65 -4.88 12.34
N ALA A 95 -12.83 -4.61 13.35
CA ALA A 95 -11.67 -3.73 13.24
C ALA A 95 -10.44 -4.53 12.80
N SER A 96 -9.72 -4.00 11.86
CA SER A 96 -8.43 -4.50 11.41
C SER A 96 -7.64 -3.37 10.77
N TRP A 97 -6.39 -3.62 10.44
CA TRP A 97 -5.68 -2.74 9.52
C TRP A 97 -6.40 -2.75 8.15
N TRP A 98 -6.44 -1.61 7.46
CA TRP A 98 -7.25 -1.45 6.24
C TRP A 98 -6.94 -2.48 5.14
N ASP A 99 -5.68 -2.98 5.08
CA ASP A 99 -5.25 -3.94 4.06
C ASP A 99 -6.12 -5.21 4.02
N TYR A 100 -6.74 -5.55 5.15
CA TYR A 100 -7.54 -6.79 5.31
C TYR A 100 -9.04 -6.57 5.15
N GLY A 101 -9.46 -5.31 5.14
CA GLY A 101 -10.88 -4.97 5.17
C GLY A 101 -11.68 -5.52 4.00
N TYR A 102 -11.09 -5.49 2.80
CA TYR A 102 -11.72 -6.07 1.61
C TYR A 102 -11.94 -7.58 1.74
N TRP A 103 -10.98 -8.31 2.30
CA TRP A 103 -11.13 -9.76 2.52
C TRP A 103 -12.20 -10.06 3.57
N ILE A 104 -12.23 -9.29 4.65
CA ILE A 104 -13.25 -9.40 5.71
C ILE A 104 -14.65 -9.16 5.13
N THR A 105 -14.78 -8.15 4.26
CA THR A 105 -16.07 -7.79 3.66
C THR A 105 -16.51 -8.81 2.62
N THR A 106 -15.63 -9.24 1.71
CA THR A 106 -15.99 -10.09 0.57
C THR A 106 -16.07 -11.56 0.92
N LEU A 107 -15.11 -12.09 1.67
CA LEU A 107 -15.02 -13.52 2.01
C LEU A 107 -15.53 -13.79 3.44
N GLY A 108 -15.19 -12.95 4.39
CA GLY A 108 -15.70 -13.03 5.75
C GLY A 108 -17.17 -12.64 5.87
N ASN A 109 -17.73 -11.98 4.84
CA ASN A 109 -19.12 -11.52 4.77
C ASN A 109 -19.55 -10.73 6.03
N ARG A 110 -18.66 -9.84 6.52
CA ARG A 110 -18.89 -8.98 7.69
C ARG A 110 -18.48 -7.54 7.40
N THR A 111 -19.00 -6.62 8.17
CA THR A 111 -18.64 -5.19 8.05
C THR A 111 -17.22 -4.98 8.56
N SER A 112 -16.32 -4.51 7.69
CA SER A 112 -15.01 -3.97 8.09
C SER A 112 -15.11 -2.47 8.37
N LEU A 113 -14.35 -1.97 9.34
CA LEU A 113 -14.29 -0.54 9.65
C LEU A 113 -13.58 0.26 8.55
N ALA A 114 -12.62 -0.32 7.86
CA ALA A 114 -11.94 0.26 6.71
C ALA A 114 -11.45 -0.85 5.76
N ASP A 115 -11.34 -0.53 4.50
CA ASP A 115 -10.81 -1.40 3.46
C ASP A 115 -9.92 -0.61 2.48
N ASN A 116 -9.31 -1.30 1.53
CA ASN A 116 -8.40 -0.70 0.55
C ASN A 116 -9.09 0.29 -0.41
N ALA A 117 -10.43 0.28 -0.49
CA ALA A 117 -11.23 1.23 -1.25
C ALA A 117 -11.66 2.43 -0.39
N THR A 118 -11.45 2.37 0.92
CA THR A 118 -11.88 3.42 1.85
C THR A 118 -10.92 4.60 1.77
N ILE A 119 -11.37 5.67 1.13
CA ILE A 119 -10.67 6.96 1.04
C ILE A 119 -10.90 7.79 2.31
N ASN A 120 -11.56 7.26 3.32
CA ASN A 120 -11.84 7.98 4.57
C ASN A 120 -10.62 7.98 5.49
N GLN A 121 -9.74 8.94 5.27
CA GLN A 121 -8.50 9.13 6.03
C GLN A 121 -8.75 9.31 7.54
N THR A 122 -9.83 10.00 7.92
CA THR A 122 -10.21 10.18 9.33
C THR A 122 -10.46 8.82 10.00
N ARG A 123 -11.14 7.91 9.31
CA ARG A 123 -11.40 6.56 9.84
C ARG A 123 -10.12 5.74 9.96
N ILE A 124 -9.25 5.80 8.95
CA ILE A 124 -7.94 5.12 8.98
C ILE A 124 -7.08 5.66 10.12
N ALA A 125 -7.04 6.99 10.30
CA ALA A 125 -6.33 7.61 11.44
C ALA A 125 -6.94 7.21 12.78
N THR A 126 -8.27 7.10 12.88
CA THR A 126 -8.94 6.63 14.11
C THR A 126 -8.59 5.17 14.41
N ILE A 127 -8.53 4.30 13.39
CA ILE A 127 -8.09 2.90 13.56
C ILE A 127 -6.62 2.84 13.97
N ALA A 128 -5.75 3.66 13.36
CA ALA A 128 -4.35 3.75 13.75
C ALA A 128 -4.20 4.20 15.21
N LYS A 129 -4.97 5.21 15.64
CA LYS A 129 -5.03 5.64 17.05
C LYS A 129 -5.53 4.50 17.94
N MET A 130 -6.58 3.80 17.55
CA MET A 130 -7.07 2.65 18.32
C MET A 130 -5.96 1.64 18.62
N PHE A 131 -5.14 1.31 17.64
CA PHE A 131 -4.05 0.35 17.81
C PHE A 131 -2.85 0.88 18.61
N MET A 132 -2.51 2.17 18.44
CA MET A 132 -1.28 2.74 18.98
C MET A 132 -1.47 3.49 20.30
N ASP A 133 -2.69 3.79 20.68
CA ASP A 133 -2.96 4.41 21.99
C ASP A 133 -2.81 3.39 23.13
N GLN A 134 -2.76 3.88 24.36
CA GLN A 134 -2.79 3.03 25.54
C GLN A 134 -4.01 2.12 25.49
N THR A 135 -3.85 0.92 26.02
CA THR A 135 -4.84 -0.16 25.88
C THR A 135 -6.27 0.28 26.17
N ASP A 136 -6.51 0.95 27.30
CA ASP A 136 -7.87 1.38 27.68
C ASP A 136 -8.45 2.42 26.72
N ASN A 137 -7.63 3.37 26.23
CA ASN A 137 -8.05 4.34 25.23
C ASN A 137 -8.33 3.65 23.88
N GLY A 138 -7.47 2.72 23.47
CA GLY A 138 -7.69 1.91 22.26
C GLY A 138 -8.99 1.11 22.34
N ILE A 139 -9.29 0.49 23.47
CA ILE A 139 -10.55 -0.22 23.71
C ILE A 139 -11.74 0.74 23.69
N LYS A 140 -11.61 1.93 24.27
CA LYS A 140 -12.65 2.97 24.19
C LYS A 140 -12.94 3.32 22.72
N ILE A 141 -11.91 3.56 21.92
CA ILE A 141 -12.06 3.86 20.49
C ILE A 141 -12.74 2.68 19.75
N ALA A 142 -12.34 1.43 20.02
CA ALA A 142 -12.96 0.26 19.42
C ALA A 142 -14.46 0.18 19.74
N LYS A 143 -14.85 0.49 21.00
CA LYS A 143 -16.25 0.51 21.41
C LYS A 143 -17.03 1.67 20.77
N ASP A 144 -16.44 2.86 20.68
CA ASP A 144 -17.05 4.03 20.02
C ASP A 144 -17.29 3.75 18.52
N LEU A 145 -16.39 3.00 17.88
CA LEU A 145 -16.53 2.50 16.52
C LEU A 145 -17.50 1.30 16.40
N LYS A 146 -18.07 0.83 17.51
CA LYS A 146 -18.96 -0.34 17.58
C LYS A 146 -18.31 -1.61 17.04
N SER A 147 -17.01 -1.76 17.23
CA SER A 147 -16.28 -2.96 16.81
C SER A 147 -16.59 -4.13 17.76
N ASP A 148 -17.08 -5.24 17.21
CA ASP A 148 -17.32 -6.47 17.95
C ASP A 148 -16.08 -7.35 18.04
N TYR A 149 -15.24 -7.27 17.02
CA TYR A 149 -14.00 -8.05 16.90
C TYR A 149 -12.85 -7.20 16.39
N ILE A 150 -11.63 -7.56 16.81
CA ILE A 150 -10.38 -6.99 16.31
C ILE A 150 -9.55 -8.13 15.71
N VAL A 151 -9.09 -7.95 14.49
CA VAL A 151 -8.22 -8.92 13.79
C VAL A 151 -6.82 -8.34 13.72
N VAL A 152 -5.83 -9.16 14.12
CA VAL A 152 -4.41 -8.88 13.94
C VAL A 152 -3.74 -10.00 13.16
N TYR A 153 -2.79 -9.62 12.34
CA TYR A 153 -2.02 -10.52 11.50
C TYR A 153 -0.54 -10.41 11.80
N ILE A 154 0.12 -11.53 12.06
CA ILE A 154 1.52 -11.58 12.45
C ILE A 154 2.26 -12.56 11.57
N VAL A 155 3.40 -12.11 11.08
CA VAL A 155 4.33 -12.94 10.30
C VAL A 155 5.65 -13.01 11.05
N GLY A 156 6.25 -14.19 11.03
CA GLY A 156 7.55 -14.38 11.66
C GLY A 156 8.17 -15.72 11.36
N GLN A 157 9.31 -15.93 11.95
CA GLN A 157 10.03 -17.19 11.92
C GLN A 157 10.15 -17.76 13.33
N ARG A 158 9.79 -19.03 13.48
CA ARG A 158 9.95 -19.82 14.71
C ARG A 158 11.21 -20.66 14.61
N PHE A 159 11.96 -20.73 15.68
CA PHE A 159 13.12 -21.60 15.83
C PHE A 159 13.18 -22.19 17.25
N THR A 160 13.97 -23.22 17.43
CA THR A 160 14.16 -23.86 18.73
C THR A 160 15.35 -23.25 19.42
N GLY A 161 15.16 -22.72 20.62
CA GLY A 161 16.25 -22.23 21.49
C GLY A 161 17.08 -23.39 22.06
N MET A 162 18.25 -23.07 22.64
CA MET A 162 19.18 -24.07 23.20
C MET A 162 18.55 -24.92 24.30
N ASN A 163 17.59 -24.40 25.04
CA ASN A 163 16.86 -25.11 26.10
C ASN A 163 15.61 -25.84 25.60
N GLY A 164 15.42 -25.95 24.26
CA GLY A 164 14.26 -26.56 23.64
C GLY A 164 13.01 -25.67 23.58
N SER A 165 13.06 -24.44 24.11
CA SER A 165 11.94 -23.51 24.02
C SER A 165 11.74 -22.98 22.60
N ALA A 166 10.49 -22.69 22.23
CA ALA A 166 10.19 -22.00 20.97
C ALA A 166 10.50 -20.51 21.10
N LEU A 167 11.32 -19.99 20.21
CA LEU A 167 11.69 -18.60 20.09
C LEU A 167 11.25 -18.07 18.71
N TYR A 168 11.10 -16.75 18.60
CA TYR A 168 10.50 -16.13 17.41
C TYR A 168 11.28 -14.87 17.00
N VAL A 169 11.31 -14.64 15.70
CA VAL A 169 11.63 -13.34 15.09
C VAL A 169 10.39 -12.89 14.34
N LEU A 170 9.90 -11.69 14.60
CA LEU A 170 8.72 -11.11 13.96
C LEU A 170 9.14 -10.19 12.81
N GLY A 171 8.24 -9.97 11.85
CA GLY A 171 8.47 -9.03 10.75
C GLY A 171 7.80 -9.46 9.44
N ASN A 172 8.22 -8.83 8.35
CA ASN A 172 7.91 -9.21 6.96
C ASN A 172 6.42 -9.25 6.57
N GLY A 173 5.65 -8.22 6.92
CA GLY A 173 4.31 -8.02 6.37
C GLY A 173 3.15 -8.17 7.35
N GLY A 174 3.39 -8.63 8.59
CA GLY A 174 2.39 -8.60 9.67
C GLY A 174 2.22 -7.20 10.27
N ASP A 175 1.26 -7.05 11.19
CA ASP A 175 0.95 -5.76 11.81
C ASP A 175 2.10 -5.23 12.67
N GLU A 176 2.92 -6.11 13.23
CA GLU A 176 4.16 -5.71 13.92
C GLU A 176 5.09 -4.95 12.97
N SER A 177 5.26 -5.37 11.73
CA SER A 177 6.12 -4.69 10.75
C SER A 177 5.49 -3.42 10.18
N LYS A 178 4.19 -3.21 10.35
CA LYS A 178 3.45 -2.03 9.91
C LYS A 178 3.26 -0.96 10.99
N LYS A 179 3.71 -1.21 12.23
CA LYS A 179 3.52 -0.31 13.38
C LYS A 179 3.97 1.13 13.12
N GLN A 180 5.03 1.34 12.38
CA GLN A 180 5.49 2.67 11.99
C GLN A 180 4.43 3.46 11.21
N TRP A 181 3.63 2.78 10.41
CA TRP A 181 2.50 3.39 9.70
C TRP A 181 1.36 3.76 10.65
N PHE A 182 1.04 2.88 11.60
CA PHE A 182 0.05 3.18 12.63
C PHE A 182 0.47 4.39 13.47
N ILE A 183 1.76 4.47 13.85
CA ILE A 183 2.32 5.58 14.63
C ILE A 183 2.14 6.90 13.87
N ARG A 184 2.58 6.94 12.62
CA ARG A 184 2.55 8.15 11.78
C ARG A 184 1.14 8.60 11.44
N ILE A 185 0.28 7.67 11.00
CA ILE A 185 -1.11 7.96 10.65
C ILE A 185 -1.92 8.35 11.88
N GLY A 186 -1.63 7.75 13.03
CA GLY A 186 -2.23 8.09 14.32
C GLY A 186 -1.75 9.44 14.89
N GLY A 187 -0.66 9.99 14.36
CA GLY A 187 -0.09 11.26 14.80
C GLY A 187 0.70 11.16 16.10
N PHE A 188 1.33 10.02 16.38
CA PHE A 188 2.13 9.78 17.58
C PHE A 188 3.62 10.09 17.35
N ASP A 189 4.35 10.37 18.45
CA ASP A 189 5.80 10.57 18.42
C ASP A 189 6.53 9.22 18.23
N GLU A 190 7.22 9.04 17.12
CA GLU A 190 7.91 7.79 16.80
C GLU A 190 8.94 7.39 17.86
N ASN A 191 9.64 8.35 18.47
CA ASN A 191 10.69 8.08 19.46
C ASN A 191 10.17 7.42 20.75
N LYS A 192 8.88 7.55 21.02
CA LYS A 192 8.24 6.89 22.18
C LYS A 192 7.99 5.41 21.91
N TYR A 193 7.73 5.04 20.66
CA TYR A 193 7.25 3.72 20.25
C TYR A 193 8.32 2.87 19.60
N LEU A 194 9.34 3.51 18.99
CA LEU A 194 10.40 2.85 18.25
C LEU A 194 11.76 3.21 18.80
N GLU A 195 12.68 2.27 18.74
CA GLU A 195 14.08 2.46 19.07
C GLU A 195 14.77 3.32 17.99
N GLN A 196 16.06 3.63 18.20
CA GLN A 196 16.82 4.53 17.33
C GLN A 196 16.92 4.06 15.87
N ASP A 197 16.70 2.78 15.59
CA ASP A 197 16.65 2.23 14.22
C ASP A 197 15.36 2.58 13.47
N GLY A 198 14.38 3.20 14.16
CA GLY A 198 13.07 3.56 13.59
C GLY A 198 12.20 2.37 13.23
N PHE A 199 12.56 1.16 13.69
CA PHE A 199 11.86 -0.08 13.37
C PHE A 199 11.59 -0.97 14.59
N THR A 200 12.55 -1.19 15.47
CA THR A 200 12.39 -2.04 16.65
C THR A 200 11.46 -1.38 17.65
N PRO A 201 10.41 -2.08 18.15
CA PRO A 201 9.49 -1.49 19.11
C PRO A 201 10.14 -1.34 20.49
N THR A 202 9.88 -0.20 21.14
CA THR A 202 10.29 0.03 22.52
C THR A 202 9.47 -0.80 23.53
N GLN A 203 9.93 -0.85 24.78
CA GLN A 203 9.14 -1.45 25.88
C GLN A 203 7.79 -0.75 26.08
N PHE A 204 7.71 0.56 25.79
CA PHE A 204 6.44 1.29 25.84
C PHE A 204 5.42 0.73 24.85
N PHE A 205 5.84 0.46 23.59
CA PHE A 205 4.97 -0.17 22.59
C PHE A 205 4.37 -1.49 23.12
N TRP A 206 5.23 -2.40 23.61
CA TRP A 206 4.81 -3.72 24.07
C TRP A 206 3.90 -3.68 25.29
N ASN A 207 4.20 -2.79 26.26
CA ASN A 207 3.52 -2.78 27.56
C ASN A 207 2.27 -1.91 27.58
N SER A 208 2.18 -0.91 26.72
CA SER A 208 1.17 0.13 26.85
C SER A 208 0.18 0.19 25.69
N THR A 209 0.60 -0.09 24.45
CA THR A 209 -0.28 0.07 23.29
C THR A 209 -1.26 -1.09 23.14
N LEU A 210 -2.46 -0.81 22.59
CA LEU A 210 -3.40 -1.88 22.27
C LEU A 210 -2.79 -2.88 21.29
N LEU A 211 -2.07 -2.44 20.25
CA LEU A 211 -1.42 -3.34 19.30
C LEU A 211 -0.38 -4.23 19.97
N GLY A 212 0.50 -3.67 20.82
CA GLY A 212 1.50 -4.43 21.57
C GLY A 212 0.87 -5.47 22.50
N GLN A 213 -0.32 -5.19 23.03
CA GLN A 213 -1.07 -6.13 23.86
C GLN A 213 -1.83 -7.20 23.04
N LEU A 214 -2.22 -6.88 21.81
CA LEU A 214 -2.87 -7.83 20.89
C LEU A 214 -1.88 -8.79 20.22
N ILE A 215 -0.63 -8.35 20.01
CA ILE A 215 0.43 -9.21 19.48
C ILE A 215 0.85 -10.21 20.59
N PRO A 216 0.65 -11.53 20.39
CA PRO A 216 0.84 -12.53 21.45
C PRO A 216 2.30 -12.94 21.62
N PHE A 217 3.18 -11.97 21.65
CA PHE A 217 4.62 -12.13 21.78
C PHE A 217 5.21 -11.06 22.70
N THR A 218 6.29 -11.39 23.38
CA THR A 218 7.04 -10.47 24.24
C THR A 218 8.53 -10.60 23.91
N PRO A 219 9.28 -9.48 23.74
CA PRO A 219 10.72 -9.53 23.52
C PRO A 219 11.42 -10.10 24.78
N VAL A 220 12.29 -11.08 24.58
CA VAL A 220 13.04 -11.74 25.67
C VAL A 220 14.55 -11.52 25.58
N SER A 221 15.06 -11.23 24.40
CA SER A 221 16.48 -10.92 24.17
C SER A 221 16.67 -10.24 22.81
N TYR A 222 17.88 -9.77 22.60
CA TYR A 222 18.32 -9.21 21.31
C TYR A 222 19.58 -9.93 20.87
N ILE A 223 19.80 -10.09 19.57
CA ILE A 223 21.03 -10.69 19.02
C ILE A 223 21.72 -9.63 18.17
N LEU A 224 22.97 -9.31 18.54
CA LEU A 224 23.85 -8.44 17.78
C LEU A 224 25.13 -9.20 17.43
N ASN A 225 25.46 -9.28 16.12
CA ASN A 225 26.66 -10.01 15.64
C ASN A 225 26.76 -11.45 16.18
N GLY A 226 25.62 -12.13 16.35
CA GLY A 226 25.56 -13.50 16.87
C GLY A 226 25.66 -13.63 18.39
N ALA A 227 25.83 -12.54 19.14
CA ALA A 227 25.88 -12.54 20.60
C ALA A 227 24.53 -12.07 21.20
N PRO A 228 23.98 -12.77 22.22
CA PRO A 228 22.76 -12.36 22.91
C PRO A 228 23.00 -11.17 23.83
N SER A 229 22.01 -10.27 23.90
CA SER A 229 21.96 -9.13 24.81
C SER A 229 20.59 -9.05 25.47
N SER A 230 20.52 -8.62 26.71
CA SER A 230 19.24 -8.35 27.41
C SER A 230 18.64 -6.97 27.08
N GLN A 231 19.43 -6.10 26.47
CA GLN A 231 19.01 -4.74 26.10
C GLN A 231 19.17 -4.53 24.60
N TYR A 232 18.31 -3.70 24.05
CA TYR A 232 18.43 -3.27 22.65
C TYR A 232 19.74 -2.53 22.40
N GLN A 233 20.34 -2.79 21.26
CA GLN A 233 21.45 -2.03 20.70
C GLN A 233 21.17 -1.82 19.19
N PRO A 234 21.58 -0.68 18.60
CA PRO A 234 21.35 -0.43 17.17
C PRO A 234 21.89 -1.56 16.28
N GLY A 235 21.02 -2.08 15.41
CA GLY A 235 21.34 -3.21 14.52
C GLY A 235 21.09 -4.60 15.13
N ALA A 236 20.63 -4.70 16.38
CA ALA A 236 20.28 -5.96 16.98
C ALA A 236 18.91 -6.47 16.49
N THR A 237 18.80 -7.79 16.34
CA THR A 237 17.52 -8.46 16.04
C THR A 237 16.83 -8.85 17.34
N ALA A 238 15.60 -8.40 17.53
CA ALA A 238 14.79 -8.76 18.68
C ALA A 238 14.29 -10.21 18.58
N ILE A 239 14.42 -10.94 19.71
CA ILE A 239 13.95 -12.32 19.88
C ILE A 239 12.78 -12.33 20.83
N TYR A 240 11.73 -13.04 20.44
CA TYR A 240 10.47 -13.06 21.13
C TYR A 240 10.13 -14.44 21.69
N SER A 241 9.38 -14.46 22.78
CA SER A 241 8.65 -15.64 23.26
C SER A 241 7.15 -15.43 23.08
N LYS A 242 6.41 -16.52 22.97
CA LYS A 242 4.94 -16.50 22.89
C LYS A 242 4.36 -16.07 24.24
N ASP A 243 3.48 -15.08 24.22
CA ASP A 243 2.83 -14.50 25.41
C ASP A 243 1.46 -13.94 25.03
N VAL A 244 0.40 -14.73 25.28
CA VAL A 244 -0.99 -14.37 24.95
C VAL A 244 -1.61 -13.62 26.12
N LYS A 245 -1.71 -12.28 26.01
CA LYS A 245 -2.22 -11.41 27.07
C LYS A 245 -3.73 -11.56 27.32
N TYR A 246 -4.51 -11.90 26.28
CA TYR A 246 -5.96 -12.10 26.34
C TYR A 246 -6.33 -13.50 25.86
N PRO A 247 -6.04 -14.56 26.64
CA PRO A 247 -6.23 -15.94 26.22
C PRO A 247 -7.73 -16.30 26.09
N GLU A 248 -8.02 -17.41 25.40
CA GLU A 248 -9.37 -17.94 25.20
C GLU A 248 -10.10 -18.23 26.53
N ASN A 249 -9.36 -18.67 27.53
CA ASN A 249 -9.87 -18.98 28.88
C ASN A 249 -9.60 -17.84 29.87
N GLY A 250 -9.46 -16.60 29.39
CA GLY A 250 -9.19 -15.43 30.24
C GLY A 250 -10.37 -15.01 31.11
N ASN A 251 -10.11 -14.10 32.05
CA ASN A 251 -11.11 -13.54 32.96
C ASN A 251 -12.20 -12.81 32.13
N ALA A 252 -13.47 -13.01 32.48
CA ALA A 252 -14.62 -12.34 31.87
C ALA A 252 -14.59 -10.80 32.02
N GLU A 253 -13.81 -10.27 32.96
CA GLU A 253 -13.63 -8.83 33.18
C GLU A 253 -12.58 -8.19 32.24
N GLN A 254 -11.83 -8.99 31.47
CA GLN A 254 -10.86 -8.47 30.53
C GLN A 254 -11.53 -7.73 29.36
N PRO A 255 -10.85 -6.70 28.80
CA PRO A 255 -11.40 -5.91 27.69
C PRO A 255 -11.55 -6.71 26.40
N LEU A 256 -10.74 -7.76 26.21
CA LEU A 256 -10.65 -8.58 25.03
C LEU A 256 -10.55 -10.06 25.38
N LYS A 257 -10.94 -10.89 24.44
CA LYS A 257 -10.82 -12.35 24.51
C LYS A 257 -10.39 -12.89 23.16
N LEU A 258 -9.31 -13.67 23.10
CA LEU A 258 -8.95 -14.42 21.89
C LEU A 258 -10.03 -15.47 21.61
N VAL A 259 -10.67 -15.39 20.45
CA VAL A 259 -11.74 -16.34 20.04
C VAL A 259 -11.32 -17.20 18.87
N TYR A 260 -10.29 -16.80 18.13
CA TYR A 260 -9.70 -17.58 17.06
C TYR A 260 -8.21 -17.35 16.94
N SER A 261 -7.48 -18.40 16.68
CA SER A 261 -6.08 -18.33 16.24
C SER A 261 -5.82 -19.38 15.16
N SER A 262 -5.09 -18.98 14.13
CA SER A 262 -4.85 -19.84 12.96
C SER A 262 -3.93 -21.02 13.27
N ALA A 263 -3.91 -22.01 12.36
CA ALA A 263 -3.16 -23.25 12.54
C ALA A 263 -1.64 -23.00 12.66
N SER A 264 -1.09 -22.07 11.90
CA SER A 264 0.34 -21.71 12.00
C SER A 264 0.73 -21.20 13.37
N PHE A 265 -0.16 -20.45 14.05
CA PHE A 265 0.09 -19.94 15.41
C PHE A 265 0.05 -21.07 16.45
N LYS A 266 -0.80 -22.08 16.26
CA LYS A 266 -0.92 -23.24 17.15
C LYS A 266 0.20 -24.25 16.99
N SER A 267 0.84 -24.29 15.81
CA SER A 267 1.91 -25.21 15.52
C SER A 267 3.18 -24.89 16.32
N ASP A 268 3.92 -25.93 16.74
CA ASP A 268 5.22 -25.79 17.40
C ASP A 268 6.40 -26.09 16.47
N ARG A 269 6.14 -26.36 15.18
CA ARG A 269 7.19 -26.69 14.20
C ARG A 269 8.03 -25.45 13.87
N PRO A 270 9.38 -25.56 13.85
CA PRO A 270 10.24 -24.49 13.37
C PRO A 270 9.93 -24.11 11.91
N GLY A 271 10.15 -22.84 11.55
CA GLY A 271 9.92 -22.31 10.22
C GLY A 271 9.09 -21.03 10.21
N LEU A 272 8.73 -20.61 9.02
CA LEU A 272 7.84 -19.44 8.84
C LEU A 272 6.44 -19.75 9.37
N PHE A 273 5.81 -18.75 9.96
CA PHE A 273 4.41 -18.81 10.39
C PHE A 273 3.65 -17.55 10.00
N PHE A 274 2.35 -17.71 9.79
CA PHE A 274 1.42 -16.68 9.36
C PHE A 274 0.21 -16.71 10.29
N ALA A 275 0.27 -15.98 11.38
CA ALA A 275 -0.73 -16.05 12.42
C ALA A 275 -1.82 -15.00 12.21
N VAL A 276 -3.07 -15.43 12.02
CA VAL A 276 -4.26 -14.60 12.10
C VAL A 276 -4.92 -14.85 13.44
N LEU A 277 -5.13 -13.76 14.21
CA LEU A 277 -5.76 -13.82 15.53
C LEU A 277 -6.99 -12.92 15.54
N ILE A 278 -8.08 -13.41 16.13
CA ILE A 278 -9.34 -12.68 16.26
C ILE A 278 -9.66 -12.56 17.73
N TYR A 279 -9.80 -11.31 18.18
CA TYR A 279 -10.19 -10.97 19.54
C TYR A 279 -11.61 -10.44 19.56
N GLN A 280 -12.44 -10.95 20.47
CA GLN A 280 -13.77 -10.41 20.74
C GLN A 280 -13.64 -9.23 21.72
N VAL A 281 -14.33 -8.14 21.41
CA VAL A 281 -14.39 -6.95 22.27
C VAL A 281 -15.43 -7.16 23.35
N ASN A 282 -15.04 -6.94 24.61
CA ASN A 282 -15.98 -6.97 25.73
C ASN A 282 -16.68 -5.62 25.87
N HIS A 283 -17.90 -5.52 25.37
CA HIS A 283 -18.69 -4.29 25.45
C HIS A 283 -19.11 -3.90 26.88
N ASN A 284 -19.04 -4.83 27.84
CA ASN A 284 -19.31 -4.54 29.25
C ASN A 284 -18.08 -4.02 30.00
N TYR A 285 -16.88 -4.14 29.42
CA TYR A 285 -15.67 -3.59 30.03
C TYR A 285 -15.74 -2.08 30.08
N ILE A 286 -15.39 -1.50 31.24
CA ILE A 286 -15.32 -0.05 31.45
C ILE A 286 -13.85 0.37 31.39
N PRO A 287 -13.41 1.03 30.30
CA PRO A 287 -12.03 1.49 30.17
C PRO A 287 -11.69 2.50 31.27
N LYS A 288 -10.54 2.32 31.89
CA LYS A 288 -9.98 3.29 32.83
C LYS A 288 -9.28 4.37 32.02
N THR A 289 -10.01 5.43 31.66
CA THR A 289 -9.40 6.57 30.93
C THR A 289 -8.32 7.19 31.81
N THR A 290 -7.07 7.00 31.46
CA THR A 290 -5.98 7.81 31.97
C THR A 290 -5.95 9.09 31.16
N SER A 291 -6.16 10.24 31.80
CA SER A 291 -5.86 11.53 31.19
C SER A 291 -4.36 11.60 30.98
N ASP A 292 -3.89 11.24 29.79
CA ASP A 292 -2.53 11.55 29.38
C ASP A 292 -2.49 13.04 29.02
N PRO A 293 -1.76 13.88 29.76
CA PRO A 293 -1.68 15.32 29.50
C PRO A 293 -1.18 15.64 28.07
N TYR A 294 -0.58 14.68 27.38
CA TYR A 294 -0.10 14.83 26.02
C TYR A 294 -1.23 14.79 24.95
N HIS A 295 -2.37 14.14 25.25
CA HIS A 295 -3.52 14.08 24.33
C HIS A 295 -4.43 15.33 24.43
N GLU A 296 -4.52 16.01 25.56
CA GLU A 296 -5.37 17.20 25.69
C GLU A 296 -4.91 18.41 24.87
N VAL A 297 -3.60 18.51 24.59
CA VAL A 297 -3.02 19.63 23.84
C VAL A 297 -3.23 19.46 22.32
N ILE A 298 -3.23 18.21 21.83
CA ILE A 298 -3.39 17.93 20.39
C ILE A 298 -4.87 17.99 19.95
N ASP A 299 -5.80 17.59 20.81
CA ASP A 299 -7.23 17.56 20.46
C ASP A 299 -7.90 18.94 20.47
N LYS A 300 -7.38 19.92 21.22
CA LYS A 300 -7.99 21.26 21.26
C LYS A 300 -7.52 22.21 20.15
N GLU A 301 -6.35 21.97 19.56
CA GLU A 301 -5.86 22.84 18.47
C GLU A 301 -6.12 22.31 17.05
N LYS A 302 -6.41 21.01 16.86
CA LYS A 302 -6.60 20.41 15.52
C LYS A 302 -8.03 20.13 15.12
N PHE A 303 -9.02 20.26 16.01
CA PHE A 303 -10.43 20.01 15.69
C PHE A 303 -11.33 21.24 15.66
N SER A 304 -10.76 22.43 15.61
CA SER A 304 -11.47 23.58 15.07
C SER A 304 -11.48 23.42 13.55
N LEU A 305 -12.62 22.95 13.04
CA LEU A 305 -13.00 23.06 11.62
C LEU A 305 -13.16 24.52 11.26
N ASN A 306 -12.08 25.27 11.24
CA ASN A 306 -12.00 26.46 10.41
C ASN A 306 -11.50 26.00 9.06
N THR A 307 -12.41 26.00 8.10
CA THR A 307 -12.20 25.95 6.66
C THR A 307 -11.41 27.16 6.18
N THR A 308 -10.23 27.33 6.67
CA THR A 308 -9.19 28.15 6.06
C THR A 308 -7.93 27.32 6.13
N SER A 309 -7.58 26.74 4.99
CA SER A 309 -6.20 26.29 4.75
C SER A 309 -5.27 27.36 5.32
N PRO A 310 -4.23 26.99 6.11
CA PRO A 310 -3.19 27.96 6.41
C PRO A 310 -2.66 28.40 5.05
N SER A 311 -3.10 29.57 4.60
CA SER A 311 -2.36 30.32 3.59
C SER A 311 -1.02 30.57 4.21
N ILE A 312 -0.05 29.70 3.85
CA ILE A 312 1.37 30.01 4.03
C ILE A 312 1.53 31.32 3.26
N ASN A 313 1.64 32.43 3.98
CA ASN A 313 2.06 33.69 3.43
C ASN A 313 3.53 33.52 3.01
N MET A 314 3.73 32.82 1.90
CA MET A 314 4.97 32.90 1.17
C MET A 314 5.03 34.33 0.62
N LYS A 315 5.88 35.15 1.23
CA LYS A 315 6.37 36.34 0.54
C LYS A 315 6.78 35.88 -0.85
N SER A 316 6.03 36.31 -1.86
CA SER A 316 6.40 36.09 -3.26
C SER A 316 7.71 36.81 -3.51
N ASN A 317 8.83 36.08 -3.36
CA ASN A 317 10.05 36.54 -3.97
C ASN A 317 9.82 36.51 -5.48
N ASN A 318 10.02 37.61 -6.12
CA ASN A 318 9.77 37.88 -7.54
C ASN A 318 10.66 37.06 -8.50
N GLU A 319 11.39 36.06 -7.99
CA GLU A 319 12.34 35.18 -8.71
C GLU A 319 11.93 33.70 -8.71
N SER A 320 10.68 33.36 -8.39
CA SER A 320 10.25 31.96 -8.40
C SER A 320 10.14 31.41 -9.83
N LYS A 321 10.87 30.34 -10.10
CA LYS A 321 10.79 29.59 -11.36
C LYS A 321 9.64 28.61 -11.34
N LEU A 322 9.13 28.30 -12.53
CA LEU A 322 8.11 27.30 -12.77
C LEU A 322 8.66 26.25 -13.75
N ALA A 323 8.20 24.99 -13.59
CA ALA A 323 8.40 23.99 -14.63
C ALA A 323 7.12 23.81 -15.45
N VAL A 324 7.23 23.92 -16.76
CA VAL A 324 6.15 23.58 -17.70
C VAL A 324 6.45 22.22 -18.29
N ILE A 325 5.68 21.22 -17.91
CA ILE A 325 5.70 19.86 -18.47
C ILE A 325 4.73 19.82 -19.63
N ASP A 326 5.25 19.78 -20.84
CA ASP A 326 4.46 19.62 -22.04
C ASP A 326 4.21 18.13 -22.29
N THR A 327 2.94 17.74 -22.33
CA THR A 327 2.53 16.33 -22.49
C THR A 327 1.64 16.13 -23.70
N THR A 328 1.43 14.89 -24.10
CA THR A 328 0.48 14.54 -25.16
C THR A 328 -0.99 14.81 -24.79
N GLN A 329 -1.29 15.09 -23.52
CA GLN A 329 -2.64 15.46 -23.03
C GLN A 329 -2.79 16.96 -22.76
N GLY A 330 -1.69 17.74 -22.91
CA GLY A 330 -1.64 19.17 -22.64
C GLY A 330 -0.53 19.54 -21.64
N PRO A 331 -0.38 20.83 -21.31
CA PRO A 331 0.66 21.30 -20.41
C PRO A 331 0.25 21.18 -18.94
N ILE A 332 1.25 20.86 -18.09
CA ILE A 332 1.15 20.87 -16.62
C ILE A 332 2.20 21.84 -16.10
N THR A 333 1.82 22.81 -15.27
CA THR A 333 2.73 23.78 -14.69
C THR A 333 2.94 23.51 -13.21
N ILE A 334 4.21 23.37 -12.81
CA ILE A 334 4.64 23.12 -11.44
C ILE A 334 5.35 24.36 -10.88
N GLU A 335 4.96 24.77 -9.69
CA GLU A 335 5.68 25.73 -8.86
C GLU A 335 6.66 24.96 -7.96
N PHE A 336 7.91 25.38 -7.94
CA PHE A 336 8.95 24.77 -7.11
C PHE A 336 8.95 25.28 -5.67
N PHE A 337 9.48 24.47 -4.76
CA PHE A 337 9.73 24.81 -3.34
C PHE A 337 11.24 24.78 -3.01
N PRO A 338 12.05 25.71 -3.55
CA PRO A 338 13.50 25.70 -3.37
C PRO A 338 13.92 25.91 -1.92
N GLU A 339 13.12 26.59 -1.10
CA GLU A 339 13.36 26.77 0.33
C GLU A 339 13.19 25.45 1.13
N ILE A 340 12.44 24.50 0.58
CA ILE A 340 12.06 23.25 1.23
C ILE A 340 12.97 22.10 0.79
N ALA A 341 13.24 22.01 -0.52
CA ALA A 341 13.99 20.92 -1.14
C ALA A 341 14.98 21.48 -2.19
N PRO A 342 15.99 22.28 -1.76
CA PRO A 342 16.89 22.96 -2.68
C PRO A 342 17.66 22.00 -3.60
N MET A 343 18.13 20.86 -3.10
CA MET A 343 18.85 19.88 -3.92
C MET A 343 17.95 19.23 -4.95
N HIS A 344 16.71 18.87 -4.59
CA HIS A 344 15.77 18.22 -5.49
C HIS A 344 15.28 19.19 -6.57
N VAL A 345 14.99 20.44 -6.20
CA VAL A 345 14.63 21.49 -7.17
C VAL A 345 15.78 21.72 -8.15
N SER A 346 17.00 21.95 -7.66
CA SER A 346 18.17 22.16 -8.50
C SER A 346 18.45 20.99 -9.44
N ASN A 347 18.29 19.75 -8.94
CA ASN A 347 18.43 18.54 -9.75
C ASN A 347 17.36 18.44 -10.83
N PHE A 348 16.10 18.68 -10.48
CA PHE A 348 15.00 18.64 -11.45
C PHE A 348 15.19 19.70 -12.54
N GLU A 349 15.57 20.93 -12.17
CA GLU A 349 15.89 22.00 -13.12
C GLU A 349 17.04 21.60 -14.07
N LYS A 350 18.13 21.04 -13.52
CA LYS A 350 19.27 20.58 -14.31
C LYS A 350 18.86 19.52 -15.33
N LEU A 351 18.10 18.52 -14.90
CA LEU A 351 17.63 17.44 -15.79
C LEU A 351 16.63 17.95 -16.82
N ALA A 352 15.72 18.85 -16.45
CA ALA A 352 14.78 19.48 -17.38
C ALA A 352 15.52 20.29 -18.45
N ASN A 353 16.45 21.15 -18.04
CA ASN A 353 17.21 22.00 -18.95
C ASN A 353 18.13 21.21 -19.89
N SER A 354 18.57 20.01 -19.50
CA SER A 354 19.35 19.12 -20.37
C SER A 354 18.49 18.30 -21.34
N GLY A 355 17.15 18.41 -21.29
CA GLY A 355 16.23 17.60 -22.08
C GLY A 355 16.16 16.14 -21.63
N PHE A 356 16.62 15.84 -20.41
CA PHE A 356 16.62 14.46 -19.86
C PHE A 356 15.23 13.82 -19.88
N TYR A 357 14.20 14.59 -19.58
CA TYR A 357 12.82 14.10 -19.51
C TYR A 357 12.12 13.98 -20.87
N ASN A 358 12.70 14.54 -21.94
CA ASN A 358 12.04 14.56 -23.25
C ASN A 358 11.82 13.13 -23.78
N GLY A 359 10.58 12.82 -24.11
CA GLY A 359 10.18 11.52 -24.62
C GLY A 359 9.96 10.44 -23.54
N THR A 360 10.13 10.75 -22.26
CA THR A 360 9.76 9.84 -21.17
C THR A 360 8.23 9.73 -21.03
N VAL A 361 7.75 8.77 -20.25
CA VAL A 361 6.33 8.47 -20.06
C VAL A 361 5.97 8.53 -18.58
N PHE A 362 4.76 8.96 -18.28
CA PHE A 362 4.15 8.62 -16.99
C PHE A 362 3.85 7.13 -16.99
N HIS A 363 4.82 6.35 -16.52
CA HIS A 363 4.88 4.89 -16.66
C HIS A 363 4.10 4.13 -15.59
N ARG A 364 3.67 4.81 -14.52
CA ARG A 364 2.85 4.24 -13.46
C ARG A 364 1.69 5.19 -13.16
N ILE A 365 0.47 4.69 -13.35
CA ILE A 365 -0.77 5.45 -13.21
C ILE A 365 -1.68 4.70 -12.27
N ILE A 366 -1.87 5.21 -11.05
CA ILE A 366 -2.78 4.65 -10.05
C ILE A 366 -3.91 5.64 -9.82
N LYS A 367 -5.10 5.29 -10.30
CA LYS A 367 -6.31 6.13 -10.18
C LYS A 367 -6.57 6.48 -8.73
N GLY A 368 -6.81 7.78 -8.46
CA GLY A 368 -7.09 8.26 -7.10
C GLY A 368 -5.87 8.31 -6.18
N PHE A 369 -4.67 8.01 -6.67
CA PHE A 369 -3.45 8.06 -5.88
C PHE A 369 -2.38 8.95 -6.52
N VAL A 370 -1.66 8.47 -7.54
CA VAL A 370 -0.57 9.21 -8.19
C VAL A 370 -0.45 8.89 -9.68
N ILE A 371 0.18 9.81 -10.44
CA ILE A 371 0.85 9.52 -11.71
C ILE A 371 2.36 9.71 -11.51
N GLN A 372 3.17 8.73 -11.92
CA GLN A 372 4.62 8.72 -11.75
C GLN A 372 5.32 8.66 -13.10
N GLY A 373 6.31 9.53 -13.28
CA GLY A 373 7.12 9.65 -14.49
C GLY A 373 8.60 9.90 -14.20
N GLY A 374 9.35 10.33 -15.22
CA GLY A 374 10.76 10.74 -15.09
C GLY A 374 11.78 9.60 -15.16
N ASP A 375 11.37 8.40 -15.57
CA ASP A 375 12.26 7.28 -15.82
C ASP A 375 12.80 7.32 -17.28
N PRO A 376 14.13 7.43 -17.51
CA PRO A 376 14.70 7.45 -18.83
C PRO A 376 14.51 6.13 -19.62
N ASN A 377 14.33 4.98 -18.95
CA ASN A 377 14.07 3.70 -19.59
C ASN A 377 12.75 3.70 -20.37
N THR A 378 11.81 4.58 -20.02
CA THR A 378 10.52 4.70 -20.69
C THR A 378 10.60 5.28 -22.11
N LYS A 379 11.74 5.83 -22.51
CA LYS A 379 12.01 6.22 -23.92
C LYS A 379 12.06 5.01 -24.84
N ASN A 380 12.43 3.86 -24.31
CA ASN A 380 12.33 2.59 -25.01
C ASN A 380 10.94 1.97 -24.78
N MET A 381 10.05 2.15 -25.75
CA MET A 381 8.66 1.68 -25.69
C MET A 381 8.52 0.15 -25.80
N THR A 382 9.58 -0.55 -26.24
CA THR A 382 9.56 -2.01 -26.47
C THR A 382 9.95 -2.81 -25.24
N ASP A 383 10.73 -2.21 -24.31
CA ASP A 383 11.19 -2.86 -23.07
C ASP A 383 10.45 -2.29 -21.83
N LYS A 384 9.17 -2.61 -21.74
CA LYS A 384 8.34 -2.17 -20.60
C LYS A 384 8.75 -2.83 -19.27
N ALA A 385 9.50 -3.93 -19.30
CA ALA A 385 9.96 -4.61 -18.08
C ALA A 385 11.02 -3.79 -17.32
N ALA A 386 11.79 -2.94 -18.01
CA ALA A 386 12.78 -2.05 -17.43
C ALA A 386 12.18 -0.75 -16.85
N TRP A 387 10.90 -0.47 -17.09
CA TRP A 387 10.27 0.76 -16.65
C TRP A 387 10.13 0.79 -15.10
N GLY A 388 10.39 1.96 -14.53
CA GLY A 388 10.43 2.18 -13.09
C GLY A 388 11.79 1.94 -12.44
N THR A 389 12.79 1.44 -13.20
CA THR A 389 14.11 1.11 -12.68
C THR A 389 15.21 2.11 -13.05
N GLY A 390 14.94 3.03 -13.98
CA GLY A 390 15.91 3.98 -14.50
C GLY A 390 16.07 5.24 -13.65
N GLY A 391 17.20 5.93 -13.85
CA GLY A 391 17.54 7.15 -13.16
C GLY A 391 18.65 7.93 -13.87
N PRO A 392 19.14 9.04 -13.27
CA PRO A 392 20.14 9.90 -13.87
C PRO A 392 21.59 9.39 -13.73
N GLY A 393 21.77 8.19 -13.15
CA GLY A 393 23.10 7.61 -12.86
C GLY A 393 23.69 8.04 -11.52
N TYR A 394 22.94 8.75 -10.68
CA TYR A 394 23.29 9.14 -9.32
C TYR A 394 22.05 9.28 -8.45
N ASN A 395 22.25 9.33 -7.14
CA ASN A 395 21.21 9.50 -6.13
C ASN A 395 21.33 10.84 -5.41
N ILE A 396 20.22 11.31 -4.85
CA ILE A 396 20.11 12.56 -4.09
C ILE A 396 19.64 12.24 -2.68
N LYS A 397 20.27 12.91 -1.69
CA LYS A 397 19.88 12.79 -0.29
C LYS A 397 18.47 13.34 -0.08
N ALA A 398 17.66 12.66 0.74
CA ALA A 398 16.31 13.09 1.08
C ALA A 398 16.26 14.48 1.74
N GLU A 399 15.25 15.27 1.40
CA GLU A 399 14.91 16.57 1.98
C GLU A 399 13.46 16.55 2.43
N PHE A 400 13.18 15.77 3.49
CA PHE A 400 11.83 15.63 4.01
C PHE A 400 11.34 16.92 4.67
N SER A 401 10.04 17.16 4.56
CA SER A 401 9.39 18.37 5.09
C SER A 401 8.00 18.04 5.64
N ASN A 402 7.44 18.98 6.40
CA ASN A 402 6.08 18.88 6.92
C ASN A 402 5.00 19.29 5.88
N ILE A 403 5.37 19.49 4.62
CA ILE A 403 4.37 19.77 3.57
C ILE A 403 3.59 18.49 3.31
N PRO A 404 2.27 18.53 3.50
CA PRO A 404 1.43 17.36 3.31
C PRO A 404 1.27 17.01 1.83
N HIS A 405 1.19 15.71 1.53
CA HIS A 405 0.95 15.21 0.18
C HIS A 405 -0.51 15.36 -0.22
N ASP A 406 -0.98 16.61 -0.30
CA ASP A 406 -2.29 16.95 -0.80
C ASP A 406 -2.36 16.80 -2.32
N ARG A 407 -3.59 16.76 -2.86
CA ARG A 407 -3.80 16.77 -4.31
C ARG A 407 -3.01 17.88 -4.99
N GLY A 408 -2.26 17.52 -6.03
CA GLY A 408 -1.42 18.42 -6.81
C GLY A 408 0.01 18.57 -6.30
N ILE A 409 0.36 18.02 -5.15
CA ILE A 409 1.75 18.00 -4.66
C ILE A 409 2.61 17.13 -5.58
N VAL A 410 3.85 17.59 -5.77
CA VAL A 410 4.87 16.91 -6.60
C VAL A 410 6.04 16.50 -5.71
N SER A 411 6.33 15.20 -5.71
CA SER A 411 7.37 14.60 -4.88
C SER A 411 8.29 13.68 -5.68
N MET A 412 9.51 13.49 -5.18
CA MET A 412 10.46 12.56 -5.80
C MET A 412 10.17 11.11 -5.41
N ALA A 413 10.12 10.25 -6.41
CA ALA A 413 10.08 8.81 -6.20
C ALA A 413 11.46 8.27 -5.76
N ARG A 414 11.46 7.18 -5.00
CA ARG A 414 12.65 6.52 -4.45
C ARG A 414 12.45 5.02 -4.26
N SER A 415 13.52 4.30 -4.07
CA SER A 415 13.49 2.90 -3.61
C SER A 415 13.26 2.82 -2.08
N SER A 416 13.57 1.70 -1.46
CA SER A 416 13.52 1.55 0.01
C SER A 416 14.49 2.47 0.76
N ASP A 417 15.65 2.78 0.17
CA ASP A 417 16.58 3.75 0.74
C ASP A 417 16.04 5.18 0.56
N PRO A 418 15.85 5.95 1.64
CA PRO A 418 15.42 7.35 1.57
C PRO A 418 16.28 8.23 0.67
N ASN A 419 17.57 7.92 0.55
CA ASN A 419 18.56 8.68 -0.22
C ASN A 419 18.74 8.13 -1.64
N SER A 420 17.79 7.38 -2.17
CA SER A 420 17.84 6.79 -3.52
C SER A 420 17.06 7.57 -4.57
N ALA A 421 16.55 8.76 -4.26
CA ALA A 421 15.89 9.62 -5.23
C ALA A 421 16.87 10.00 -6.37
N GLY A 422 16.35 10.12 -7.59
CA GLY A 422 17.15 10.44 -8.77
C GLY A 422 16.43 11.38 -9.73
N SER A 423 15.72 10.82 -10.71
CA SER A 423 14.96 11.59 -11.70
C SER A 423 13.46 11.31 -11.66
N GLN A 424 13.02 10.20 -11.07
CA GLN A 424 11.62 9.85 -11.07
C GLN A 424 10.84 10.69 -10.07
N PHE A 425 9.67 11.17 -10.48
CA PHE A 425 8.78 12.00 -9.67
C PHE A 425 7.33 11.54 -9.82
N PHE A 426 6.47 11.92 -8.88
CA PHE A 426 5.03 11.67 -8.97
C PHE A 426 4.21 12.91 -8.61
N ILE A 427 3.01 12.97 -9.18
CA ILE A 427 2.00 14.00 -8.89
C ILE A 427 0.86 13.33 -8.15
N VAL A 428 0.48 13.88 -7.02
CA VAL A 428 -0.58 13.37 -6.15
C VAL A 428 -1.96 13.70 -6.72
N LEU A 429 -2.82 12.70 -6.86
CA LEU A 429 -4.18 12.84 -7.38
C LEU A 429 -5.22 13.10 -6.28
N ASN A 430 -5.04 12.49 -5.12
CA ASN A 430 -5.84 12.69 -3.92
C ASN A 430 -4.91 12.76 -2.71
N ASP A 431 -5.36 13.43 -1.66
CA ASP A 431 -4.60 13.59 -0.43
C ASP A 431 -4.05 12.26 0.06
N SER A 432 -2.72 12.18 0.15
CA SER A 432 -1.97 10.95 0.40
C SER A 432 -1.01 11.12 1.58
N ARG A 433 -1.59 11.47 2.73
CA ARG A 433 -0.86 11.83 3.97
C ARG A 433 0.10 10.74 4.47
N PHE A 434 -0.11 9.50 4.08
CA PHE A 434 0.79 8.38 4.38
C PHE A 434 2.16 8.50 3.69
N LEU A 435 2.32 9.43 2.73
CA LEU A 435 3.60 9.76 2.11
C LEU A 435 4.35 10.87 2.86
N ASP A 436 3.71 11.56 3.81
CA ASP A 436 4.28 12.68 4.54
C ASP A 436 5.52 12.25 5.32
N ASN A 437 6.55 13.09 5.29
CA ASN A 437 7.87 12.85 5.90
C ASN A 437 8.62 11.61 5.37
N GLN A 438 8.19 11.04 4.24
CA GLN A 438 8.82 9.85 3.64
C GLN A 438 9.27 10.05 2.21
N TYR A 439 8.69 11.04 1.54
CA TYR A 439 9.07 11.45 0.20
C TYR A 439 9.36 12.94 0.20
N THR A 440 10.38 13.35 -0.57
CA THR A 440 10.75 14.75 -0.68
C THR A 440 9.75 15.49 -1.55
N VAL A 441 8.96 16.35 -0.95
CA VAL A 441 8.10 17.31 -1.65
C VAL A 441 8.97 18.43 -2.19
N PHE A 442 8.94 18.67 -3.49
CA PHE A 442 9.74 19.72 -4.11
C PHE A 442 8.96 20.75 -4.94
N GLY A 443 7.63 20.55 -5.05
CA GLY A 443 6.75 21.48 -5.76
C GLY A 443 5.29 21.11 -5.70
N ARG A 444 4.48 21.90 -6.41
CA ARG A 444 3.03 21.65 -6.59
C ARG A 444 2.58 22.05 -7.99
N VAL A 445 1.56 21.40 -8.49
CA VAL A 445 0.86 21.80 -9.71
C VAL A 445 0.06 23.07 -9.46
N VAL A 446 0.33 24.12 -10.24
CA VAL A 446 -0.40 25.40 -10.18
C VAL A 446 -1.32 25.61 -11.38
N ASN A 447 -1.12 24.85 -12.47
CA ASN A 447 -2.00 24.83 -13.63
C ASN A 447 -1.92 23.46 -14.32
N GLY A 448 -3.02 22.98 -14.92
CA GLY A 448 -3.06 21.71 -15.66
C GLY A 448 -3.42 20.49 -14.81
N MET A 449 -4.06 20.64 -13.63
CA MET A 449 -4.59 19.49 -12.88
C MET A 449 -5.65 18.70 -13.66
N ASP A 450 -6.39 19.33 -14.57
CA ASP A 450 -7.28 18.65 -15.51
C ASP A 450 -6.53 17.76 -16.51
N VAL A 451 -5.30 18.16 -16.91
CA VAL A 451 -4.40 17.35 -17.74
C VAL A 451 -3.88 16.16 -16.93
N VAL A 452 -3.50 16.38 -15.69
CA VAL A 452 -3.11 15.29 -14.76
C VAL A 452 -4.25 14.27 -14.62
N ASP A 453 -5.49 14.72 -14.47
CA ASP A 453 -6.67 13.85 -14.37
C ASP A 453 -6.93 13.07 -15.67
N LYS A 454 -6.74 13.71 -16.85
CA LYS A 454 -6.82 13.02 -18.14
C LYS A 454 -5.80 11.89 -18.25
N ILE A 455 -4.57 12.13 -17.84
CA ILE A 455 -3.52 11.09 -17.79
C ILE A 455 -3.91 9.99 -16.81
N ALA A 456 -4.41 10.35 -15.61
CA ALA A 456 -4.85 9.42 -14.58
C ALA A 456 -6.04 8.55 -15.01
N ALA A 457 -6.87 9.04 -15.95
CA ALA A 457 -8.02 8.32 -16.48
C ALA A 457 -7.65 7.29 -17.58
N LEU A 458 -6.42 7.33 -18.10
CA LEU A 458 -5.99 6.41 -19.17
C LEU A 458 -6.12 4.95 -18.72
N PRO A 459 -6.49 4.03 -19.64
CA PRO A 459 -6.47 2.61 -19.37
C PRO A 459 -5.06 2.14 -19.01
N THR A 460 -4.97 1.29 -17.99
CA THR A 460 -3.71 0.69 -17.52
C THR A 460 -3.72 -0.82 -17.71
N ILE A 461 -2.53 -1.39 -17.83
CA ILE A 461 -2.25 -2.82 -17.89
C ILE A 461 -1.52 -3.25 -16.61
N GLN A 462 -0.96 -4.45 -16.59
CA GLN A 462 -0.16 -4.95 -15.46
C GLN A 462 0.91 -3.94 -15.01
N ASN A 463 1.17 -3.86 -13.70
CA ASN A 463 2.09 -2.92 -13.06
C ASN A 463 1.69 -1.43 -13.19
N ASP A 464 0.39 -1.14 -13.29
CA ASP A 464 -0.16 0.22 -13.41
C ASP A 464 0.39 1.00 -14.63
N GLN A 465 0.92 0.32 -15.64
CA GLN A 465 1.48 0.94 -16.84
C GLN A 465 0.37 1.36 -17.79
N PRO A 466 0.51 2.51 -18.48
CA PRO A 466 -0.47 2.91 -19.49
C PRO A 466 -0.55 1.88 -20.61
N GLN A 467 -1.77 1.53 -21.04
CA GLN A 467 -2.01 0.62 -22.15
C GLN A 467 -1.41 1.17 -23.45
N ASP A 468 -1.66 2.45 -23.75
CA ASP A 468 -0.98 3.19 -24.79
C ASP A 468 -0.06 4.26 -24.19
N PRO A 469 1.26 4.01 -24.13
CA PRO A 469 2.22 4.95 -23.59
C PRO A 469 2.29 6.30 -24.31
N ASN A 470 1.92 6.35 -25.59
CA ASN A 470 1.96 7.59 -26.36
C ASN A 470 0.97 8.63 -25.82
N LEU A 471 -0.11 8.18 -25.18
CA LEU A 471 -1.09 9.06 -24.53
C LEU A 471 -0.62 9.62 -23.18
N ALA A 472 0.43 9.05 -22.60
CA ALA A 472 1.00 9.46 -21.30
C ALA A 472 2.43 10.03 -21.45
N LYS A 473 2.81 10.50 -22.63
CA LYS A 473 4.18 10.91 -22.97
C LYS A 473 4.46 12.35 -22.52
N ILE A 474 5.63 12.56 -21.94
CA ILE A 474 6.23 13.87 -21.68
C ILE A 474 7.00 14.28 -22.95
N LEU A 475 6.55 15.32 -23.61
CA LEU A 475 7.18 15.86 -24.82
C LEU A 475 8.43 16.66 -24.49
N SER A 476 8.30 17.55 -23.48
CA SER A 476 9.42 18.35 -22.97
C SER A 476 9.10 18.85 -21.54
N ILE A 477 10.15 19.22 -20.79
CA ILE A 477 10.03 20.01 -19.57
C ILE A 477 10.91 21.26 -19.73
N LYS A 478 10.30 22.42 -19.52
CA LYS A 478 10.99 23.73 -19.56
C LYS A 478 10.88 24.43 -18.24
N VAL A 479 12.01 24.92 -17.75
CA VAL A 479 12.04 25.79 -16.56
C VAL A 479 11.99 27.24 -17.04
N VAL A 480 11.04 28.00 -16.55
CA VAL A 480 10.77 29.38 -16.95
C VAL A 480 10.63 30.28 -15.72
N ASP A 481 10.98 31.56 -15.84
CA ASP A 481 10.71 32.52 -14.79
C ASP A 481 9.21 32.81 -14.73
N ARG A 482 8.65 32.95 -13.51
CA ARG A 482 7.21 33.18 -13.29
C ARG A 482 6.65 34.36 -14.06
N ASN A 483 7.48 35.38 -14.32
CA ASN A 483 7.10 36.61 -15.05
C ASN A 483 7.34 36.49 -16.55
N SER A 484 7.73 35.33 -17.08
CA SER A 484 8.01 35.18 -18.49
C SER A 484 6.71 35.19 -19.34
N THR A 485 6.76 35.84 -20.50
CA THR A 485 5.67 35.90 -21.48
C THR A 485 5.24 34.53 -22.02
N ALA A 486 6.02 33.48 -21.77
CA ALA A 486 5.75 32.09 -22.18
C ALA A 486 4.53 31.46 -21.47
N LEU A 487 3.98 32.08 -20.44
CA LEU A 487 2.79 31.62 -19.71
C LEU A 487 1.48 32.28 -20.20
N LYS A 488 1.56 33.15 -21.21
CA LYS A 488 0.40 33.94 -21.68
C LYS A 488 -0.27 33.42 -22.97
N ASN A 489 0.15 32.25 -23.48
CA ASN A 489 -0.46 31.62 -24.67
C ASN A 489 -1.05 30.26 -24.35
#